data_c48e090a91df9f78605b9e8f08e8408c
#
_entry.id   c48e090a91df9f78605b9e8f08e8408c
#
_cell.length_a   1.000
_cell.length_b   1.000
_cell.length_c   1.000
_cell.angle_alpha   90.00
_cell.angle_beta   90.00
_cell.angle_gamma   90.00
#
_symmetry.space_group_name_H-M   'P 1'
#
loop_
_entity.id
_entity.type
_entity.pdbx_description
1 polymer ?
#
loop_
_entity_poly.entity_id
_entity_poly.type
_entity_poly.pdbx_seq_one_letter_code
_entity_poly.pdbx_strand_id
1 'polypeptide(L)'
;TYLENGGHLFVTTDLTVSTPNLDALLAEYGMTRQEGLVIENDSNYYLYGTAQTCLLPNLSSNEITAGVTDGMHVFTPVAQGIVKGDSTDDLTLTTLLSTSSTAYAMQDYAEATTAEQGANDPNGPFNIAVAASNSTTGAKVVWVNCANLLNSKGIEYVAREYASLLIGGNAQLLTSTMNWMIGEENGVVIDSKSMSAETLTVPAKATMLLGLLFTICLLY
;
A
#
# COMPACT_ATOMS: atom_id res chain seq x y z
N THR A 1 -1.35 -18.09 -24.42
CA THR A 1 -1.74 -17.99 -23.00
C THR A 1 -2.78 -16.91 -22.78
N TYR A 2 -3.27 -16.74 -21.53
CA TYR A 2 -4.27 -15.71 -21.19
C TYR A 2 -3.73 -14.28 -21.45
N LEU A 3 -2.51 -14.00 -20.99
CA LEU A 3 -1.87 -12.68 -21.18
C LEU A 3 -1.50 -12.39 -22.64
N GLU A 4 -1.04 -13.39 -23.39
CA GLU A 4 -0.77 -13.24 -24.84
C GLU A 4 -2.02 -12.87 -25.66
N ASN A 5 -3.20 -13.18 -25.13
CA ASN A 5 -4.48 -12.83 -25.72
C ASN A 5 -5.11 -11.56 -25.11
N GLY A 6 -4.30 -10.70 -24.51
CA GLY A 6 -4.76 -9.42 -23.95
C GLY A 6 -5.41 -9.53 -22.59
N GLY A 7 -5.22 -10.63 -21.87
CA GLY A 7 -5.70 -10.76 -20.49
C GLY A 7 -4.98 -9.82 -19.52
N HIS A 8 -5.55 -9.60 -18.36
CA HIS A 8 -5.00 -8.70 -17.34
C HIS A 8 -4.71 -9.45 -16.05
N LEU A 9 -3.62 -9.10 -15.36
CA LEU A 9 -3.17 -9.73 -14.12
C LEU A 9 -2.88 -8.67 -13.05
N PHE A 10 -3.60 -8.73 -11.94
CA PHE A 10 -3.24 -8.05 -10.70
C PHE A 10 -2.72 -9.08 -9.71
N VAL A 11 -1.55 -8.87 -9.15
CA VAL A 11 -0.92 -9.82 -8.22
C VAL A 11 -0.30 -9.10 -7.03
N THR A 12 -0.47 -9.69 -5.86
CA THR A 12 0.29 -9.37 -4.65
C THR A 12 1.10 -10.59 -4.24
N THR A 13 2.32 -10.36 -3.74
CA THR A 13 3.22 -11.44 -3.33
C THR A 13 3.62 -11.29 -1.87
N ASP A 14 3.86 -12.42 -1.21
CA ASP A 14 4.27 -12.48 0.19
C ASP A 14 5.78 -12.75 0.27
N LEU A 15 6.45 -12.04 1.18
CA LEU A 15 7.87 -12.18 1.47
C LEU A 15 8.26 -13.63 1.86
N THR A 16 7.36 -14.33 2.54
CA THR A 16 7.63 -15.66 3.11
C THR A 16 7.32 -16.81 2.15
N VAL A 17 6.74 -16.51 0.97
CA VAL A 17 6.28 -17.51 0.01
C VAL A 17 7.12 -17.44 -1.27
N SER A 18 7.81 -18.55 -1.60
CA SER A 18 8.53 -18.69 -2.86
C SER A 18 7.56 -18.96 -4.01
N THR A 19 7.65 -18.16 -5.07
CA THR A 19 6.76 -18.22 -6.24
C THR A 19 7.53 -18.23 -7.57
N PRO A 20 8.45 -19.20 -7.81
CA PRO A 20 9.42 -19.13 -8.91
C PRO A 20 8.76 -19.05 -10.31
N ASN A 21 7.64 -19.73 -10.52
CA ASN A 21 6.91 -19.68 -11.80
C ASN A 21 6.22 -18.32 -12.01
N LEU A 22 5.70 -17.70 -10.94
CA LEU A 22 5.13 -16.35 -11.02
C LEU A 22 6.24 -15.32 -11.22
N ASP A 23 7.35 -15.46 -10.51
CA ASP A 23 8.52 -14.59 -10.64
C ASP A 23 9.08 -14.63 -12.07
N ALA A 24 9.13 -15.83 -12.71
CA ALA A 24 9.52 -15.98 -14.11
C ALA A 24 8.53 -15.27 -15.05
N LEU A 25 7.22 -15.39 -14.81
CA LEU A 25 6.21 -14.68 -15.60
C LEU A 25 6.35 -13.15 -15.45
N LEU A 26 6.56 -12.66 -14.24
CA LEU A 26 6.73 -11.22 -13.98
C LEU A 26 8.02 -10.68 -14.62
N ALA A 27 9.06 -11.49 -14.69
CA ALA A 27 10.32 -11.14 -15.38
C ALA A 27 10.11 -10.95 -16.90
N GLU A 28 9.21 -11.70 -17.54
CA GLU A 28 8.83 -11.48 -18.94
C GLU A 28 8.16 -10.11 -19.15
N TYR A 29 7.54 -9.56 -18.10
CA TYR A 29 6.97 -8.21 -18.07
C TYR A 29 7.93 -7.16 -17.48
N GLY A 30 9.24 -7.45 -17.43
CA GLY A 30 10.28 -6.50 -17.01
C GLY A 30 10.31 -6.21 -15.51
N MET A 31 9.72 -7.06 -14.68
CA MET A 31 9.66 -6.90 -13.23
C MET A 31 10.31 -8.09 -12.53
N THR A 32 11.31 -7.83 -11.70
CA THR A 32 11.97 -8.87 -10.89
C THR A 32 11.97 -8.50 -9.43
N ARG A 33 11.97 -9.52 -8.56
CA ARG A 33 11.97 -9.33 -7.11
C ARG A 33 13.31 -8.76 -6.64
N GLN A 34 13.27 -7.73 -5.81
CA GLN A 34 14.40 -7.33 -4.99
C GLN A 34 14.36 -8.16 -3.70
N GLU A 35 15.36 -8.96 -3.45
CA GLU A 35 15.43 -9.74 -2.22
C GLU A 35 15.54 -8.85 -0.99
N GLY A 36 15.05 -9.35 0.14
CA GLY A 36 15.08 -8.69 1.45
C GLY A 36 13.79 -8.00 1.83
N LEU A 37 13.62 -7.80 3.14
CA LEU A 37 12.52 -7.04 3.72
C LEU A 37 12.83 -5.54 3.65
N VAL A 38 11.95 -4.76 3.06
CA VAL A 38 12.13 -3.31 3.00
C VAL A 38 11.85 -2.67 4.37
N ILE A 39 12.83 -1.93 4.84
CA ILE A 39 12.80 -1.14 6.08
C ILE A 39 12.96 0.33 5.73
N GLU A 40 12.15 1.19 6.34
CA GLU A 40 12.19 2.64 6.10
C GLU A 40 12.82 3.35 7.30
N ASN A 41 13.83 4.17 7.04
CA ASN A 41 14.53 4.93 8.09
C ASN A 41 13.95 6.34 8.33
N ASP A 42 13.24 6.91 7.34
CA ASP A 42 12.61 8.22 7.50
C ASP A 42 11.21 8.06 8.10
N SER A 43 10.99 8.66 9.27
CA SER A 43 9.72 8.60 10.00
C SER A 43 8.51 9.20 9.27
N ASN A 44 8.72 9.91 8.17
CA ASN A 44 7.64 10.41 7.31
C ASN A 44 7.10 9.33 6.36
N TYR A 45 7.83 8.22 6.19
CA TYR A 45 7.52 7.16 5.22
C TYR A 45 7.19 5.81 5.84
N TYR A 46 6.96 5.77 7.15
CA TYR A 46 6.34 4.63 7.82
C TYR A 46 5.31 5.10 8.86
N LEU A 47 4.37 4.25 9.20
CA LEU A 47 3.30 4.61 10.11
C LEU A 47 3.84 4.85 11.53
N TYR A 48 3.64 6.05 12.05
CA TYR A 48 4.12 6.47 13.37
C TYR A 48 3.63 5.54 14.50
N GLY A 49 4.54 5.21 15.41
CA GLY A 49 4.24 4.30 16.53
C GLY A 49 4.23 2.82 16.14
N THR A 50 4.63 2.48 14.92
CA THR A 50 4.72 1.10 14.43
C THR A 50 6.13 0.71 14.06
N ALA A 51 6.30 -0.55 13.60
CA ALA A 51 7.56 -0.98 13.03
C ALA A 51 7.86 -0.23 11.71
N GLN A 52 9.14 0.04 11.46
CA GLN A 52 9.66 0.65 10.23
C GLN A 52 9.36 -0.18 8.95
N THR A 53 8.74 -1.34 9.11
CA THR A 53 8.23 -2.22 8.05
C THR A 53 6.81 -1.89 7.61
N CYS A 54 6.09 -1.00 8.32
CA CYS A 54 4.77 -0.53 7.90
C CYS A 54 4.91 0.72 7.04
N LEU A 55 5.24 0.53 5.79
CA LEU A 55 5.62 1.60 4.89
C LEU A 55 4.43 2.49 4.49
N LEU A 56 4.72 3.77 4.30
CA LEU A 56 3.89 4.79 3.66
C LEU A 56 4.61 5.24 2.37
N PRO A 57 4.58 4.42 1.30
CA PRO A 57 5.34 4.72 0.09
C PRO A 57 4.83 5.98 -0.61
N ASN A 58 5.73 6.61 -1.36
CA ASN A 58 5.38 7.67 -2.27
C ASN A 58 4.47 7.13 -3.38
N LEU A 59 3.38 7.83 -3.63
CA LEU A 59 2.49 7.57 -4.75
C LEU A 59 3.00 8.35 -5.97
N SER A 60 3.31 7.63 -7.06
CA SER A 60 3.74 8.28 -8.31
C SER A 60 2.53 8.88 -9.03
N SER A 61 2.66 10.10 -9.52
CA SER A 61 1.56 10.76 -10.26
C SER A 61 1.46 10.19 -11.68
N ASN A 62 0.41 9.43 -11.96
CA ASN A 62 0.09 8.85 -13.27
C ASN A 62 -1.41 8.51 -13.36
N GLU A 63 -1.89 8.06 -14.52
CA GLU A 63 -3.30 7.73 -14.75
C GLU A 63 -3.85 6.64 -13.79
N ILE A 64 -3.01 5.67 -13.39
CA ILE A 64 -3.42 4.55 -12.53
C ILE A 64 -3.63 5.02 -11.09
N THR A 65 -2.81 5.97 -10.65
CA THR A 65 -2.83 6.47 -9.26
C THR A 65 -3.69 7.71 -9.09
N ALA A 66 -4.16 8.31 -10.18
CA ALA A 66 -4.97 9.54 -10.16
C ALA A 66 -6.29 9.40 -9.37
N GLY A 67 -6.79 8.17 -9.19
CA GLY A 67 -7.99 7.90 -8.38
C GLY A 67 -7.74 7.90 -6.88
N VAL A 68 -6.49 8.05 -6.41
CA VAL A 68 -6.18 8.18 -4.98
C VAL A 68 -6.25 9.65 -4.60
N THR A 69 -7.17 9.99 -3.70
CA THR A 69 -7.41 11.37 -3.25
C THR A 69 -6.17 11.92 -2.54
N ASP A 70 -5.83 13.19 -2.82
CA ASP A 70 -4.74 13.90 -2.15
C ASP A 70 -4.84 13.82 -0.62
N GLY A 71 -3.72 13.53 0.02
CA GLY A 71 -3.62 13.35 1.46
C GLY A 71 -4.04 11.98 1.98
N MET A 72 -4.48 11.07 1.11
CA MET A 72 -4.71 9.67 1.49
C MET A 72 -3.40 8.88 1.38
N HIS A 73 -3.08 8.15 2.44
CA HIS A 73 -1.91 7.29 2.46
C HIS A 73 -2.25 5.87 2.00
N VAL A 74 -1.33 5.30 1.23
CA VAL A 74 -1.30 3.86 0.92
C VAL A 74 -0.37 3.19 1.92
N PHE A 75 -0.81 2.08 2.50
CA PHE A 75 -0.05 1.30 3.48
C PHE A 75 0.45 0.01 2.85
N THR A 76 1.74 -0.28 2.99
CA THR A 76 2.34 -1.52 2.49
C THR A 76 3.18 -2.19 3.58
N PRO A 77 2.51 -2.84 4.56
CA PRO A 77 3.21 -3.54 5.64
C PRO A 77 3.94 -4.78 5.15
N VAL A 78 5.19 -4.94 5.56
CA VAL A 78 6.02 -6.12 5.25
C VAL A 78 6.15 -6.30 3.73
N ALA A 79 6.69 -5.29 3.07
CA ALA A 79 6.87 -5.27 1.62
C ALA A 79 8.29 -5.68 1.21
N GLN A 80 8.42 -6.13 -0.04
CA GLN A 80 9.68 -6.27 -0.75
C GLN A 80 9.76 -5.27 -1.90
N GLY A 81 10.98 -5.02 -2.36
CA GLY A 81 11.22 -4.21 -3.53
C GLY A 81 10.92 -4.95 -4.85
N ILE A 82 10.73 -4.17 -5.90
CA ILE A 82 10.66 -4.62 -7.29
C ILE A 82 11.75 -3.89 -8.07
N VAL A 83 12.61 -4.65 -8.73
CA VAL A 83 13.52 -4.12 -9.73
C VAL A 83 12.75 -3.99 -11.03
N LYS A 84 12.53 -2.75 -11.44
CA LYS A 84 11.84 -2.41 -12.68
C LYS A 84 12.86 -2.27 -13.80
N GLY A 85 12.66 -3.00 -14.89
CA GLY A 85 13.44 -2.85 -16.13
C GLY A 85 13.12 -1.57 -16.89
N ASP A 86 13.78 -1.39 -18.00
CA ASP A 86 13.48 -0.30 -18.93
C ASP A 86 12.24 -0.61 -19.77
N SER A 87 11.47 0.42 -20.11
CA SER A 87 10.39 0.28 -21.07
C SER A 87 10.97 0.05 -22.48
N THR A 88 10.24 -0.75 -23.28
CA THR A 88 10.54 -1.01 -24.68
C THR A 88 9.44 -0.46 -25.58
N ASP A 89 9.56 -0.62 -26.90
CA ASP A 89 8.50 -0.17 -27.85
C ASP A 89 7.15 -0.85 -27.58
N ASP A 90 7.20 -2.11 -27.12
CA ASP A 90 6.00 -2.93 -26.88
C ASP A 90 5.58 -2.96 -25.41
N LEU A 91 6.48 -2.66 -24.48
CA LEU A 91 6.25 -2.81 -23.04
C LEU A 91 6.53 -1.51 -22.29
N THR A 92 5.49 -0.90 -21.75
CA THR A 92 5.59 0.29 -20.91
C THR A 92 5.54 -0.11 -19.45
N LEU A 93 6.54 0.31 -18.66
CA LEU A 93 6.66 0.04 -17.24
C LEU A 93 6.49 1.33 -16.43
N THR A 94 5.51 1.35 -15.54
CA THR A 94 5.14 2.51 -14.71
C THR A 94 5.27 2.16 -13.24
N THR A 95 6.08 2.93 -12.50
CA THR A 95 6.11 2.82 -11.03
C THR A 95 4.84 3.42 -10.46
N LEU A 96 4.20 2.70 -9.54
CA LEU A 96 3.00 3.17 -8.82
C LEU A 96 3.34 3.63 -7.41
N LEU A 97 4.13 2.80 -6.68
CA LEU A 97 4.54 3.06 -5.31
C LEU A 97 6.06 2.90 -5.20
N SER A 98 6.70 3.83 -4.49
CA SER A 98 8.14 3.76 -4.21
C SER A 98 8.47 4.20 -2.79
N THR A 99 9.54 3.65 -2.21
CA THR A 99 10.08 4.08 -0.92
C THR A 99 10.84 5.40 -1.03
N SER A 100 11.29 5.91 0.11
CA SER A 100 12.27 6.99 0.15
C SER A 100 13.68 6.46 -0.22
N SER A 101 14.62 7.37 -0.41
CA SER A 101 16.03 7.01 -0.64
C SER A 101 16.74 6.52 0.64
N THR A 102 16.14 6.69 1.82
CA THR A 102 16.69 6.24 3.09
C THR A 102 16.26 4.82 3.46
N ALA A 103 15.36 4.22 2.67
CA ALA A 103 14.97 2.83 2.83
C ALA A 103 16.13 1.89 2.48
N TYR A 104 16.13 0.70 3.06
CA TYR A 104 17.05 -0.38 2.71
C TYR A 104 16.31 -1.73 2.71
N ALA A 105 16.85 -2.72 1.98
CA ALA A 105 16.29 -4.07 1.92
C ALA A 105 17.13 -5.02 2.78
N MET A 106 16.64 -5.33 3.99
CA MET A 106 17.31 -6.22 4.94
C MET A 106 17.30 -7.65 4.41
N GLN A 107 18.51 -8.19 4.12
CA GLN A 107 18.67 -9.53 3.54
C GLN A 107 18.44 -10.62 4.59
N ASP A 108 18.96 -10.43 5.79
CA ASP A 108 18.92 -11.42 6.87
C ASP A 108 17.71 -11.20 7.83
N TYR A 109 16.59 -10.69 7.29
CA TYR A 109 15.41 -10.31 8.08
C TYR A 109 14.83 -11.43 8.93
N ALA A 110 14.98 -12.71 8.52
CA ALA A 110 14.46 -13.85 9.25
C ALA A 110 15.17 -14.11 10.58
N GLU A 111 16.44 -13.70 10.68
CA GLU A 111 17.29 -13.88 11.85
C GLU A 111 17.54 -12.56 12.61
N ALA A 112 17.12 -11.44 12.03
CA ALA A 112 17.35 -10.12 12.58
C ALA A 112 16.56 -9.92 13.89
N THR A 113 17.25 -9.39 14.90
CA THR A 113 16.66 -8.99 16.19
C THR A 113 16.48 -7.47 16.32
N THR A 114 17.07 -6.71 15.41
CA THR A 114 17.01 -5.25 15.32
C THR A 114 16.75 -4.83 13.88
N ALA A 115 16.28 -3.60 13.70
CA ALA A 115 16.09 -2.99 12.38
C ALA A 115 17.31 -2.15 11.96
N GLU A 116 18.53 -2.61 12.29
CA GLU A 116 19.76 -1.94 11.88
C GLU A 116 20.22 -2.44 10.51
N GLN A 117 20.56 -1.51 9.63
CA GLN A 117 21.03 -1.82 8.28
C GLN A 117 22.39 -2.57 8.32
N GLY A 118 22.42 -3.74 7.71
CA GLY A 118 23.63 -4.52 7.53
C GLY A 118 24.49 -4.00 6.35
N ALA A 119 25.76 -4.41 6.32
CA ALA A 119 26.71 -3.98 5.29
C ALA A 119 26.33 -4.45 3.86
N ASN A 120 25.56 -5.52 3.74
CA ASN A 120 25.12 -6.10 2.48
C ASN A 120 23.70 -5.70 2.07
N ASP A 121 23.01 -4.90 2.88
CA ASP A 121 21.65 -4.49 2.60
C ASP A 121 21.64 -3.39 1.54
N PRO A 122 20.99 -3.59 0.39
CA PRO A 122 20.90 -2.59 -0.66
C PRO A 122 20.14 -1.36 -0.16
N ASN A 123 20.56 -0.17 -0.65
CA ASN A 123 19.86 1.07 -0.39
C ASN A 123 18.73 1.30 -1.39
N GLY A 124 17.68 2.00 -0.94
CA GLY A 124 16.58 2.48 -1.78
C GLY A 124 16.99 3.65 -2.71
N PRO A 125 16.02 4.23 -3.44
CA PRO A 125 14.61 3.88 -3.34
C PRO A 125 14.25 2.57 -4.04
N PHE A 126 13.23 1.86 -3.52
CA PHE A 126 12.69 0.65 -4.11
C PHE A 126 11.29 0.91 -4.68
N ASN A 127 10.97 0.30 -5.83
CA ASN A 127 9.58 0.22 -6.24
C ASN A 127 8.88 -0.85 -5.42
N ILE A 128 7.71 -0.54 -4.88
CA ILE A 128 6.86 -1.49 -4.13
C ILE A 128 5.70 -1.98 -5.00
N ALA A 129 5.26 -1.15 -5.94
CA ALA A 129 4.25 -1.49 -6.94
C ALA A 129 4.64 -0.97 -8.31
N VAL A 130 4.49 -1.81 -9.31
CA VAL A 130 4.79 -1.52 -10.72
C VAL A 130 3.67 -2.04 -11.60
N ALA A 131 3.28 -1.25 -12.60
CA ALA A 131 2.39 -1.65 -13.68
C ALA A 131 3.18 -1.82 -14.99
N ALA A 132 2.83 -2.86 -15.73
CA ALA A 132 3.31 -3.11 -17.08
C ALA A 132 2.13 -3.15 -18.05
N SER A 133 2.26 -2.48 -19.19
CA SER A 133 1.29 -2.50 -20.28
C SER A 133 1.98 -2.92 -21.56
N ASN A 134 1.47 -3.98 -22.20
CA ASN A 134 1.98 -4.46 -23.48
C ASN A 134 1.08 -3.93 -24.60
N SER A 135 1.64 -3.10 -25.49
CA SER A 135 0.89 -2.45 -26.57
C SER A 135 0.51 -3.43 -27.72
N THR A 136 1.29 -4.49 -27.89
CA THR A 136 1.05 -5.50 -28.94
C THR A 136 -0.08 -6.44 -28.58
N THR A 137 -0.13 -6.91 -27.33
CA THR A 137 -1.16 -7.86 -26.87
C THR A 137 -2.35 -7.18 -26.20
N GLY A 138 -2.18 -5.94 -25.71
CA GLY A 138 -3.15 -5.26 -24.86
C GLY A 138 -3.12 -5.72 -23.42
N ALA A 139 -2.21 -6.65 -23.06
CA ALA A 139 -2.12 -7.17 -21.70
C ALA A 139 -1.65 -6.10 -20.71
N LYS A 140 -2.24 -6.11 -19.52
CA LYS A 140 -1.85 -5.25 -18.40
C LYS A 140 -1.54 -6.11 -17.19
N VAL A 141 -0.37 -5.89 -16.60
CA VAL A 141 0.09 -6.63 -15.42
C VAL A 141 0.43 -5.62 -14.33
N VAL A 142 -0.17 -5.78 -13.15
CA VAL A 142 0.16 -4.96 -11.99
C VAL A 142 0.65 -5.87 -10.88
N TRP A 143 1.85 -5.59 -10.43
CA TRP A 143 2.48 -6.30 -9.32
C TRP A 143 2.68 -5.35 -8.13
N VAL A 144 2.14 -5.75 -6.97
CA VAL A 144 2.41 -5.13 -5.68
C VAL A 144 3.12 -6.16 -4.82
N ASN A 145 4.38 -5.91 -4.49
CA ASN A 145 5.20 -6.85 -3.72
C ASN A 145 4.95 -6.68 -2.20
N CYS A 146 3.67 -6.76 -1.85
CA CYS A 146 3.15 -6.67 -0.49
C CYS A 146 1.80 -7.38 -0.41
N ALA A 147 1.76 -8.59 0.11
CA ALA A 147 0.50 -9.34 0.30
C ALA A 147 -0.46 -8.63 1.28
N ASN A 148 0.09 -7.89 2.23
CA ASN A 148 -0.67 -7.18 3.25
C ASN A 148 -1.38 -5.91 2.72
N LEU A 149 -1.14 -5.52 1.46
CA LEU A 149 -1.91 -4.43 0.83
C LEU A 149 -3.43 -4.68 0.90
N LEU A 150 -3.84 -5.94 0.74
CA LEU A 150 -5.24 -6.35 0.72
C LEU A 150 -5.69 -7.06 2.00
N ASN A 151 -4.78 -7.29 2.95
CA ASN A 151 -5.05 -8.08 4.14
C ASN A 151 -5.00 -7.21 5.40
N SER A 152 -6.08 -7.23 6.18
CA SER A 152 -6.15 -6.53 7.47
C SER A 152 -5.27 -7.13 8.57
N LYS A 153 -4.84 -8.39 8.44
CA LYS A 153 -4.05 -9.08 9.47
C LYS A 153 -2.67 -8.46 9.71
N GLY A 154 -2.06 -7.83 8.70
CA GLY A 154 -0.79 -7.12 8.85
C GLY A 154 -0.87 -5.87 9.71
N ILE A 155 -2.07 -5.37 9.97
CA ILE A 155 -2.35 -4.17 10.78
C ILE A 155 -2.77 -4.51 12.22
N GLU A 156 -3.09 -5.74 12.56
CA GLU A 156 -3.37 -6.11 13.96
C GLU A 156 -2.22 -5.72 14.92
N TYR A 157 -1.00 -5.57 14.40
CA TYR A 157 0.14 -5.03 15.13
C TYR A 157 0.15 -3.50 15.24
N VAL A 158 -0.59 -2.78 14.40
CA VAL A 158 -0.36 -1.35 14.16
C VAL A 158 -1.34 -0.45 14.84
N ALA A 159 -2.58 -0.76 14.86
CA ALA A 159 -3.58 -0.02 15.65
C ALA A 159 -4.95 -0.72 15.60
N ARG A 160 -5.57 -0.87 16.74
CA ARG A 160 -6.98 -1.24 16.87
C ARG A 160 -7.92 -0.27 16.15
N GLU A 161 -7.43 0.90 15.75
CA GLU A 161 -8.18 1.97 15.08
C GLU A 161 -8.14 1.87 13.55
N TYR A 162 -7.20 1.11 12.96
CA TYR A 162 -7.10 0.92 11.50
C TYR A 162 -7.49 -0.50 11.11
N ALA A 163 -8.70 -0.90 11.47
CA ALA A 163 -9.18 -2.30 11.38
C ALA A 163 -9.33 -2.84 9.95
N SER A 164 -9.03 -2.09 8.90
CA SER A 164 -9.12 -2.56 7.52
C SER A 164 -8.16 -1.79 6.60
N LEU A 165 -7.25 -2.52 5.94
CA LEU A 165 -6.40 -1.98 4.86
C LEU A 165 -7.19 -1.55 3.62
N LEU A 166 -8.43 -1.97 3.50
CA LEU A 166 -9.36 -1.49 2.49
C LEU A 166 -9.92 -0.09 2.81
N ILE A 167 -9.48 0.53 3.94
CA ILE A 167 -9.83 1.91 4.29
C ILE A 167 -8.75 2.84 3.74
N GLY A 168 -9.17 3.95 3.17
CA GLY A 168 -8.28 5.00 2.69
C GLY A 168 -7.62 4.69 1.34
N GLY A 169 -6.37 5.07 1.18
CA GLY A 169 -5.65 5.03 -0.09
C GLY A 169 -5.52 3.65 -0.72
N ASN A 170 -5.47 2.56 0.08
CA ASN A 170 -5.35 1.20 -0.46
C ASN A 170 -6.59 0.80 -1.30
N ALA A 171 -7.79 1.08 -0.80
CA ALA A 171 -9.03 0.78 -1.53
C ALA A 171 -9.13 1.62 -2.81
N GLN A 172 -8.76 2.90 -2.72
CA GLN A 172 -8.77 3.80 -3.89
C GLN A 172 -7.73 3.35 -4.92
N LEU A 173 -6.51 3.01 -4.50
CA LEU A 173 -5.46 2.49 -5.40
C LEU A 173 -5.92 1.20 -6.09
N LEU A 174 -6.51 0.25 -5.36
CA LEU A 174 -7.02 -0.99 -5.93
C LEU A 174 -8.11 -0.71 -6.97
N THR A 175 -9.10 0.14 -6.61
CA THR A 175 -10.20 0.49 -7.53
C THR A 175 -9.69 1.19 -8.78
N SER A 176 -8.79 2.17 -8.63
CA SER A 176 -8.20 2.91 -9.75
C SER A 176 -7.36 1.99 -10.65
N THR A 177 -6.59 1.09 -10.06
CA THR A 177 -5.83 0.07 -10.80
C THR A 177 -6.75 -0.86 -11.59
N MET A 178 -7.85 -1.33 -10.99
CA MET A 178 -8.80 -2.20 -11.68
C MET A 178 -9.50 -1.47 -12.84
N ASN A 179 -9.90 -0.21 -12.63
CA ASN A 179 -10.51 0.61 -13.70
C ASN A 179 -9.53 0.81 -14.85
N TRP A 180 -8.26 1.11 -14.58
CA TRP A 180 -7.24 1.21 -15.61
C TRP A 180 -7.05 -0.11 -16.37
N MET A 181 -7.06 -1.25 -15.67
CA MET A 181 -6.92 -2.57 -16.31
C MET A 181 -8.05 -2.88 -17.28
N ILE A 182 -9.30 -2.57 -16.92
CA ILE A 182 -10.48 -2.83 -17.78
C ILE A 182 -10.73 -1.73 -18.82
N GLY A 183 -9.95 -0.65 -18.80
CA GLY A 183 -10.06 0.46 -19.76
C GLY A 183 -11.25 1.39 -19.51
N GLU A 184 -11.77 1.43 -18.28
CA GLU A 184 -12.83 2.36 -17.89
C GLU A 184 -12.22 3.65 -17.31
N GLU A 185 -12.13 4.70 -18.13
CA GLU A 185 -11.60 6.02 -17.73
C GLU A 185 -12.46 6.73 -16.65
N ASN A 186 -13.71 6.31 -16.48
CA ASN A 186 -14.68 6.89 -15.55
C ASN A 186 -15.26 5.86 -14.58
N GLY A 187 -14.47 4.90 -14.13
CA GLY A 187 -14.89 3.99 -13.08
C GLY A 187 -15.34 4.78 -11.85
N VAL A 188 -16.51 4.44 -11.30
CA VAL A 188 -17.05 5.10 -10.11
C VAL A 188 -16.08 4.85 -8.95
N VAL A 189 -15.26 5.84 -8.64
CA VAL A 189 -14.55 5.88 -7.36
C VAL A 189 -15.61 6.14 -6.30
N ILE A 190 -16.00 5.11 -5.58
CA ILE A 190 -16.86 5.28 -4.41
C ILE A 190 -15.96 5.82 -3.32
N ASP A 191 -16.03 7.13 -3.10
CA ASP A 191 -15.36 7.76 -1.97
C ASP A 191 -15.78 7.04 -0.69
N SER A 192 -14.79 6.57 0.08
CA SER A 192 -15.08 5.97 1.37
C SER A 192 -15.77 7.02 2.24
N LYS A 193 -17.07 6.81 2.52
CA LYS A 193 -17.81 7.68 3.43
C LYS A 193 -17.10 7.61 4.78
N SER A 194 -16.58 8.75 5.23
CA SER A 194 -16.02 8.86 6.58
C SER A 194 -17.05 8.33 7.59
N MET A 195 -16.74 7.20 8.20
CA MET A 195 -17.52 6.64 9.32
C MET A 195 -17.06 7.22 10.65
N SER A 196 -16.41 8.39 10.65
CA SER A 196 -16.18 9.12 11.88
C SER A 196 -17.56 9.46 12.46
N ALA A 197 -17.93 8.76 13.53
CA ALA A 197 -19.07 9.15 14.33
C ALA A 197 -18.83 10.60 14.72
N GLU A 198 -19.73 11.49 14.31
CA GLU A 198 -19.72 12.86 14.82
C GLU A 198 -19.75 12.76 16.35
N THR A 199 -18.63 13.11 16.97
CA THR A 199 -18.58 13.17 18.44
C THR A 199 -19.57 14.23 18.86
N LEU A 200 -20.59 13.80 19.62
CA LEU A 200 -21.61 14.70 20.15
C LEU A 200 -20.88 15.72 21.04
N THR A 201 -20.62 16.90 20.51
CA THR A 201 -20.07 18.01 21.28
C THR A 201 -21.17 18.60 22.13
N VAL A 202 -21.25 18.14 23.38
CA VAL A 202 -22.19 18.73 24.36
C VAL A 202 -21.62 20.08 24.79
N PRO A 203 -22.34 21.21 24.58
CA PRO A 203 -21.84 22.51 24.99
C PRO A 203 -21.57 22.52 26.51
N ALA A 204 -20.49 23.15 26.94
CA ALA A 204 -20.05 23.19 28.33
C ALA A 204 -21.18 23.66 29.31
N LYS A 205 -22.07 24.57 28.85
CA LYS A 205 -23.25 25.01 29.61
C LYS A 205 -24.27 23.88 29.83
N ALA A 206 -24.46 22.98 28.85
CA ALA A 206 -25.41 21.87 28.98
C ALA A 206 -24.83 20.79 29.92
N THR A 207 -23.51 20.55 29.89
CA THR A 207 -22.84 19.64 30.81
C THR A 207 -22.93 20.12 32.25
N MET A 208 -22.76 21.43 32.47
CA MET A 208 -22.87 22.03 33.79
C MET A 208 -24.32 21.95 34.35
N LEU A 209 -25.32 22.20 33.50
CA LEU A 209 -26.75 22.11 33.88
C LEU A 209 -27.15 20.66 34.21
N LEU A 210 -26.73 19.70 33.40
CA LEU A 210 -26.94 18.26 33.64
C LEU A 210 -26.29 17.80 34.92
N GLY A 211 -25.04 18.22 35.19
CA GLY A 211 -24.31 17.90 36.42
C GLY A 211 -25.04 18.45 37.66
N LEU A 212 -25.55 19.69 37.59
CA LEU A 212 -26.28 20.32 38.69
C LEU A 212 -27.63 19.61 38.94
N LEU A 213 -28.33 19.22 37.89
CA LEU A 213 -29.59 18.49 37.95
C LEU A 213 -29.42 17.09 38.57
N PHE A 214 -28.37 16.39 38.20
CA PHE A 214 -27.98 15.10 38.78
C PHE A 214 -27.64 15.21 40.25
N THR A 215 -26.87 16.25 40.65
CA THR A 215 -26.49 16.48 42.05
C THR A 215 -27.69 16.79 42.92
N ILE A 216 -28.64 17.61 42.44
CA ILE A 216 -29.87 17.94 43.16
C ILE A 216 -30.77 16.70 43.29
N CYS A 217 -30.91 15.87 42.22
CA CYS A 217 -31.69 14.63 42.29
C CYS A 217 -31.11 13.60 43.26
N LEU A 218 -29.79 13.52 43.35
CA LEU A 218 -29.12 12.61 44.28
C LEU A 218 -29.18 13.03 45.74
N LEU A 219 -29.26 14.36 46.01
CA LEU A 219 -29.39 14.92 47.34
C LEU A 219 -30.85 14.90 47.87
N TYR A 220 -31.85 14.87 46.99
CA TYR A 220 -33.26 14.83 47.36
C TYR A 220 -33.74 13.38 47.56
#